data_297231ccb84fa1de8181aa5c997f6daf
#
_entry.id   297231ccb84fa1de8181aa5c997f6daf
#
_cell.length_a   1.000
_cell.length_b   1.000
_cell.length_c   1.000
_cell.angle_alpha   90.00
_cell.angle_beta   90.00
_cell.angle_gamma   90.00
#
_symmetry.space_group_name_H-M   'P 1'
#
loop_
_entity.id
_entity.type
_entity.pdbx_description
1 polymer ?
#
loop_
_entity_poly.entity_id
_entity_poly.type
_entity_poly.pdbx_seq_one_letter_code
_entity_poly.pdbx_strand_id
1 'polypeptide(L)'
;MSDDADAVSSLRATAHPVRLRMLSLLTGAELSAAEVARELGISHANASYHLRVLLEAGAVEVAGEEKIRGGVAKRYRHPWQARPGGTASPQDQEVYVRATAEELVRRARLRTPRTRSLFCDAELWVTPEVWQRAEELVREASALVHAEAQPSRSPGTVHVNLTAATFQMTEETGR
;
A
#
# COMPACT_ATOMS: atom_id res chain seq x y z
N MET A 1 14.73 14.60 -15.00
CA MET A 1 15.40 13.28 -15.04
C MET A 1 15.53 12.61 -13.66
N SER A 2 15.43 13.34 -12.55
CA SER A 2 15.46 12.75 -11.19
C SER A 2 14.14 12.10 -10.77
N ASP A 3 12.99 12.60 -11.20
CA ASP A 3 11.67 12.10 -10.78
C ASP A 3 11.36 10.67 -11.23
N ASP A 4 11.80 10.25 -12.41
CA ASP A 4 11.54 8.89 -12.92
C ASP A 4 12.35 7.82 -12.16
N ALA A 5 13.58 8.13 -11.77
CA ALA A 5 14.42 7.20 -11.01
C ALA A 5 13.89 7.02 -9.57
N ASP A 6 13.38 8.09 -8.96
CA ASP A 6 12.80 8.05 -7.61
C ASP A 6 11.47 7.31 -7.58
N ALA A 7 10.64 7.44 -8.63
CA ALA A 7 9.37 6.72 -8.72
C ALA A 7 9.56 5.20 -8.93
N VAL A 8 10.49 4.81 -9.76
CA VAL A 8 10.88 3.40 -9.96
C VAL A 8 11.39 2.79 -8.66
N SER A 9 12.24 3.52 -7.93
CA SER A 9 12.74 3.11 -6.61
C SER A 9 11.59 2.91 -5.61
N SER A 10 10.59 3.79 -5.61
CA SER A 10 9.46 3.73 -4.69
C SER A 10 8.58 2.49 -4.92
N LEU A 11 8.17 2.20 -6.16
CA LEU A 11 7.34 1.02 -6.46
C LEU A 11 8.07 -0.29 -6.09
N ARG A 12 9.32 -0.41 -6.47
CA ARG A 12 10.15 -1.57 -6.12
C ARG A 12 10.36 -1.69 -4.61
N ALA A 13 10.58 -0.56 -3.92
CA ALA A 13 10.71 -0.55 -2.47
C ALA A 13 9.41 -0.97 -1.76
N THR A 14 8.23 -0.74 -2.34
CA THR A 14 6.95 -1.18 -1.76
C THR A 14 6.60 -2.63 -2.12
N ALA A 15 7.21 -3.20 -3.15
CA ALA A 15 6.93 -4.55 -3.68
C ALA A 15 7.43 -5.68 -2.74
N HIS A 16 6.91 -5.72 -1.53
CA HIS A 16 7.20 -6.75 -0.52
C HIS A 16 6.03 -6.89 0.46
N PRO A 17 5.54 -8.11 0.75
CA PRO A 17 4.35 -8.32 1.60
C PRO A 17 4.41 -7.59 2.94
N VAL A 18 5.53 -7.66 3.66
CA VAL A 18 5.68 -6.96 4.96
C VAL A 18 5.60 -5.45 4.78
N ARG A 19 6.22 -4.88 3.73
CA ARG A 19 6.18 -3.44 3.49
C ARG A 19 4.78 -2.95 3.13
N LEU A 20 4.02 -3.70 2.31
CA LEU A 20 2.61 -3.41 2.02
C LEU A 20 1.75 -3.39 3.30
N ARG A 21 2.01 -4.30 4.24
CA ARG A 21 1.35 -4.32 5.55
C ARG A 21 1.73 -3.11 6.41
N MET A 22 3.00 -2.70 6.39
CA MET A 22 3.46 -1.50 7.09
C MET A 22 2.79 -0.24 6.55
N LEU A 23 2.73 -0.07 5.22
CA LEU A 23 2.04 1.06 4.61
C LEU A 23 0.58 1.12 5.02
N SER A 24 -0.13 -0.01 5.02
CA SER A 24 -1.52 -0.08 5.49
C SER A 24 -1.68 0.35 6.95
N LEU A 25 -0.77 -0.03 7.84
CA LEU A 25 -0.78 0.40 9.25
C LEU A 25 -0.50 1.90 9.39
N LEU A 26 0.49 2.39 8.65
CA LEU A 26 0.98 3.76 8.74
C LEU A 26 0.09 4.78 8.00
N THR A 27 -0.94 4.32 7.29
CA THR A 27 -1.97 5.17 6.71
C THR A 27 -2.90 5.73 7.78
N GLY A 28 -3.30 4.92 8.76
CA GLY A 28 -4.24 5.30 9.81
C GLY A 28 -3.58 5.72 11.12
N ALA A 29 -2.27 5.62 11.25
CA ALA A 29 -1.58 5.90 12.51
C ALA A 29 -0.11 6.28 12.31
N GLU A 30 0.40 7.08 13.23
CA GLU A 30 1.82 7.33 13.37
C GLU A 30 2.41 6.33 14.36
N LEU A 31 3.32 5.46 13.90
CA LEU A 31 3.86 4.37 14.72
C LEU A 31 5.39 4.38 14.72
N SER A 32 5.96 4.00 15.86
CA SER A 32 7.39 3.68 15.99
C SER A 32 7.69 2.28 15.45
N ALA A 33 8.97 1.98 15.22
CA ALA A 33 9.43 0.65 14.79
C ALA A 33 9.01 -0.47 15.78
N ALA A 34 9.00 -0.19 17.08
CA ALA A 34 8.58 -1.13 18.09
C ALA A 34 7.07 -1.43 18.03
N GLU A 35 6.25 -0.40 17.79
CA GLU A 35 4.80 -0.56 17.61
C GLU A 35 4.48 -1.33 16.33
N VAL A 36 5.13 -0.99 15.20
CA VAL A 36 5.00 -1.72 13.93
C VAL A 36 5.40 -3.20 14.11
N ALA A 37 6.50 -3.46 14.80
CA ALA A 37 6.96 -4.84 15.09
C ALA A 37 5.90 -5.63 15.85
N ARG A 38 5.31 -5.04 16.89
CA ARG A 38 4.25 -5.65 17.70
C ARG A 38 2.98 -5.90 16.89
N GLU A 39 2.52 -4.91 16.11
CA GLU A 39 1.31 -5.02 15.30
C GLU A 39 1.43 -6.09 14.20
N LEU A 40 2.61 -6.24 13.60
CA LEU A 40 2.83 -7.20 12.52
C LEU A 40 3.34 -8.57 13.01
N GLY A 41 3.68 -8.71 14.30
CA GLY A 41 4.26 -9.94 14.85
C GLY A 41 5.63 -10.27 14.27
N ILE A 42 6.49 -9.26 14.04
CA ILE A 42 7.85 -9.40 13.54
C ILE A 42 8.87 -8.85 14.55
N SER A 43 10.16 -9.17 14.36
CA SER A 43 11.19 -8.61 15.23
C SER A 43 11.36 -7.09 15.04
N HIS A 44 11.79 -6.39 16.09
CA HIS A 44 12.11 -4.96 16.01
C HIS A 44 13.18 -4.67 14.94
N ALA A 45 14.20 -5.53 14.82
CA ALA A 45 15.24 -5.38 13.80
C ALA A 45 14.67 -5.46 12.38
N ASN A 46 13.74 -6.40 12.15
CA ASN A 46 13.05 -6.55 10.85
C ASN A 46 12.16 -5.33 10.55
N ALA A 47 11.40 -4.85 11.54
CA ALA A 47 10.60 -3.64 11.39
C ALA A 47 11.47 -2.42 11.05
N SER A 48 12.56 -2.21 11.80
CA SER A 48 13.50 -1.11 11.56
C SER A 48 14.16 -1.17 10.19
N TYR A 49 14.52 -2.36 9.73
CA TYR A 49 15.08 -2.55 8.39
C TYR A 49 14.08 -2.13 7.30
N HIS A 50 12.85 -2.66 7.34
CA HIS A 50 11.84 -2.34 6.34
C HIS A 50 11.38 -0.88 6.37
N LEU A 51 11.26 -0.28 7.56
CA LEU A 51 10.95 1.14 7.69
C LEU A 51 12.04 2.03 7.09
N ARG A 52 13.32 1.67 7.24
CA ARG A 52 14.42 2.38 6.61
C ARG A 52 14.32 2.32 5.09
N VAL A 53 14.08 1.13 4.51
CA VAL A 53 13.88 0.98 3.06
C VAL A 53 12.72 1.82 2.55
N LEU A 54 11.59 1.83 3.27
CA LEU A 54 10.43 2.64 2.90
C LEU A 54 10.71 4.15 3.03
N LEU A 55 11.48 4.55 4.04
CA LEU A 55 11.86 5.95 4.26
C LEU A 55 12.81 6.44 3.15
N GLU A 56 13.83 5.65 2.81
CA GLU A 56 14.78 5.95 1.73
C GLU A 56 14.07 6.07 0.37
N ALA A 57 12.99 5.33 0.16
CA ALA A 57 12.16 5.38 -1.05
C ALA A 57 11.04 6.44 -0.99
N GLY A 58 10.95 7.25 0.06
CA GLY A 58 9.89 8.25 0.23
C GLY A 58 8.48 7.68 0.43
N ALA A 59 8.33 6.36 0.62
CA ALA A 59 7.03 5.73 0.84
C ALA A 59 6.48 5.92 2.26
N VAL A 60 7.34 6.25 3.20
CA VAL A 60 6.99 6.72 4.54
C VAL A 60 7.83 7.94 4.89
N GLU A 61 7.36 8.73 5.84
CA GLU A 61 8.08 9.86 6.37
C GLU A 61 8.15 9.80 7.90
N VAL A 62 9.08 10.57 8.48
CA VAL A 62 9.16 10.75 9.93
C VAL A 62 8.17 11.84 10.32
N ALA A 63 7.10 11.46 11.00
CA ALA A 63 6.05 12.38 11.47
C ALA A 63 6.44 13.08 12.79
N GLY A 64 7.34 12.48 13.56
CA GLY A 64 7.79 13.04 14.82
C GLY A 64 8.78 12.12 15.55
N GLU A 65 9.17 12.56 16.73
CA GLU A 65 10.05 11.83 17.64
C GLU A 65 9.42 11.76 19.03
N GLU A 66 9.56 10.62 19.67
CA GLU A 66 9.06 10.37 21.03
C GLU A 66 10.22 10.00 21.95
N LYS A 67 10.30 10.64 23.12
CA LYS A 67 11.26 10.26 24.16
C LYS A 67 10.81 8.95 24.83
N ILE A 68 11.66 7.95 24.75
CA ILE A 68 11.45 6.64 25.39
C ILE A 68 12.54 6.38 26.43
N ARG A 69 12.32 5.36 27.28
CA ARG A 69 13.33 4.93 28.23
C ARG A 69 14.56 4.39 27.47
N GLY A 70 15.64 5.16 27.45
CA GLY A 70 16.89 4.80 26.78
C GLY A 70 17.15 5.49 25.45
N GLY A 71 16.35 6.50 25.05
CA GLY A 71 16.63 7.25 23.83
C GLY A 71 15.43 7.96 23.21
N VAL A 72 15.49 8.14 21.91
CA VAL A 72 14.43 8.77 21.09
C VAL A 72 13.98 7.76 20.04
N ALA A 73 12.68 7.55 19.93
CA ALA A 73 12.06 6.73 18.89
C ALA A 73 11.47 7.65 17.82
N LYS A 74 11.75 7.35 16.55
CA LYS A 74 11.09 8.00 15.41
C LYS A 74 9.69 7.41 15.24
N ARG A 75 8.72 8.28 14.95
CA ARG A 75 7.37 7.88 14.54
C ARG A 75 7.24 8.07 13.04
N TYR A 76 6.68 7.09 12.36
CA TYR A 76 6.54 7.04 10.92
C TYR A 76 5.09 7.11 10.52
N ARG A 77 4.80 7.75 9.38
CA ARG A 77 3.49 7.72 8.72
C ARG A 77 3.63 7.49 7.22
N HIS A 78 2.59 7.01 6.57
CA HIS A 78 2.50 6.87 5.13
C HIS A 78 1.76 8.06 4.52
N PRO A 79 2.44 8.96 3.75
CA PRO A 79 1.80 10.06 3.05
C PRO A 79 1.09 9.55 1.79
N TRP A 80 0.01 8.78 1.95
CA TRP A 80 -0.67 8.07 0.87
C TRP A 80 -1.15 8.97 -0.29
N GLN A 81 -1.29 10.28 -0.06
CA GLN A 81 -1.63 11.27 -1.08
C GLN A 81 -0.43 11.64 -1.96
N ALA A 82 0.78 11.57 -1.41
CA ALA A 82 2.00 11.85 -2.14
C ALA A 82 2.36 10.62 -2.99
N ARG A 83 1.78 10.51 -4.18
CA ARG A 83 2.22 9.50 -5.13
C ARG A 83 3.50 9.99 -5.79
N PRO A 84 4.58 9.23 -5.79
CA PRO A 84 5.70 9.49 -6.65
C PRO A 84 5.18 9.51 -8.10
N GLY A 85 5.29 10.62 -8.79
CA GLY A 85 5.04 10.68 -10.22
C GLY A 85 6.14 9.93 -10.93
N GLY A 86 5.80 9.12 -11.92
CA GLY A 86 6.77 8.44 -12.76
C GLY A 86 6.22 7.14 -13.34
N THR A 87 6.78 6.73 -14.47
CA THR A 87 6.47 5.45 -15.12
C THR A 87 7.37 4.36 -14.56
N ALA A 88 6.81 3.51 -13.69
CA ALA A 88 7.52 2.33 -13.22
C ALA A 88 7.86 1.38 -14.39
N SER A 89 9.02 0.73 -14.34
CA SER A 89 9.38 -0.26 -15.34
C SER A 89 8.37 -1.44 -15.35
N PRO A 90 8.15 -2.12 -16.47
CA PRO A 90 7.29 -3.30 -16.52
C PRO A 90 7.70 -4.36 -15.50
N GLN A 91 9.00 -4.52 -15.25
CA GLN A 91 9.54 -5.46 -14.27
C GLN A 91 9.19 -5.06 -12.84
N ASP A 92 9.28 -3.77 -12.48
CA ASP A 92 8.92 -3.30 -11.14
C ASP A 92 7.41 -3.40 -10.90
N GLN A 93 6.60 -3.17 -11.95
CA GLN A 93 5.15 -3.39 -11.91
C GLN A 93 4.82 -4.86 -11.67
N GLU A 94 5.47 -5.79 -12.36
CA GLU A 94 5.26 -7.23 -12.17
C GLU A 94 5.60 -7.66 -10.73
N VAL A 95 6.73 -7.23 -10.19
CA VAL A 95 7.13 -7.55 -8.81
C VAL A 95 6.12 -6.98 -7.80
N TYR A 96 5.63 -5.76 -8.03
CA TYR A 96 4.60 -5.16 -7.19
C TYR A 96 3.27 -5.92 -7.25
N VAL A 97 2.82 -6.30 -8.44
CA VAL A 97 1.59 -7.08 -8.64
C VAL A 97 1.68 -8.42 -7.93
N ARG A 98 2.81 -9.13 -8.03
CA ARG A 98 3.04 -10.39 -7.31
C ARG A 98 2.94 -10.23 -5.80
N ALA A 99 3.63 -9.24 -5.23
CA ALA A 99 3.57 -8.97 -3.79
C ALA A 99 2.15 -8.60 -3.33
N THR A 100 1.42 -7.84 -4.14
CA THR A 100 0.03 -7.46 -3.87
C THR A 100 -0.90 -8.67 -3.94
N ALA A 101 -0.71 -9.58 -4.90
CA ALA A 101 -1.47 -10.81 -5.01
C ALA A 101 -1.25 -11.74 -3.81
N GLU A 102 -0.01 -11.89 -3.34
CA GLU A 102 0.30 -12.65 -2.13
C GLU A 102 -0.42 -12.07 -0.90
N GLU A 103 -0.38 -10.75 -0.75
CA GLU A 103 -1.09 -10.07 0.35
C GLU A 103 -2.61 -10.19 0.21
N LEU A 104 -3.16 -10.14 -0.99
CA LEU A 104 -4.59 -10.36 -1.23
C LEU A 104 -5.01 -11.76 -0.79
N VAL A 105 -4.25 -12.79 -1.14
CA VAL A 105 -4.50 -14.18 -0.71
C VAL A 105 -4.45 -14.29 0.81
N ARG A 106 -3.46 -13.69 1.47
CA ARG A 106 -3.36 -13.66 2.93
C ARG A 106 -4.57 -12.97 3.56
N ARG A 107 -4.96 -11.80 3.06
CA ARG A 107 -6.08 -11.00 3.57
C ARG A 107 -7.42 -11.70 3.34
N ALA A 108 -7.59 -12.39 2.23
CA ALA A 108 -8.81 -13.16 1.93
C ALA A 108 -9.08 -14.26 2.96
N ARG A 109 -8.03 -14.87 3.54
CA ARG A 109 -8.17 -15.86 4.63
C ARG A 109 -8.68 -15.24 5.94
N LEU A 110 -8.54 -13.94 6.12
CA LEU A 110 -9.00 -13.19 7.28
C LEU A 110 -10.41 -12.59 7.09
N ARG A 111 -11.06 -12.89 5.99
CA ARG A 111 -12.40 -12.37 5.69
C ARG A 111 -13.40 -12.81 6.75
N THR A 112 -14.16 -11.84 7.25
CA THR A 112 -15.25 -12.13 8.20
C THR A 112 -16.36 -12.92 7.51
N PRO A 113 -16.73 -14.11 8.02
CA PRO A 113 -17.81 -14.91 7.44
C PRO A 113 -19.15 -14.14 7.43
N ARG A 114 -19.98 -14.40 6.42
CA ARG A 114 -21.34 -13.83 6.28
C ARG A 114 -21.40 -12.31 6.13
N THR A 115 -20.30 -11.64 5.85
CA THR A 115 -20.30 -10.22 5.45
C THR A 115 -20.34 -10.08 3.93
N ARG A 116 -20.84 -8.91 3.46
CA ARG A 116 -20.82 -8.61 2.02
C ARG A 116 -19.37 -8.55 1.53
N SER A 117 -19.12 -9.18 0.39
CA SER A 117 -17.84 -9.10 -0.31
C SER A 117 -18.12 -8.82 -1.78
N LEU A 118 -17.32 -7.96 -2.36
CA LEU A 118 -17.32 -7.70 -3.80
C LEU A 118 -16.06 -8.32 -4.39
N PHE A 119 -16.23 -9.15 -5.40
CA PHE A 119 -15.16 -9.60 -6.28
C PHE A 119 -15.51 -9.15 -7.68
N CYS A 120 -14.61 -8.44 -8.33
CA CYS A 120 -14.75 -7.99 -9.70
C CYS A 120 -13.48 -8.36 -10.44
N ASP A 121 -13.64 -9.05 -11.54
CA ASP A 121 -12.59 -9.41 -12.48
C ASP A 121 -13.16 -9.28 -13.89
N ALA A 122 -12.47 -8.57 -14.77
CA ALA A 122 -12.91 -8.36 -16.14
C ALA A 122 -11.73 -8.01 -17.07
N GLU A 123 -11.75 -8.60 -18.25
CA GLU A 123 -10.94 -8.21 -19.40
C GLU A 123 -11.89 -7.81 -20.51
N LEU A 124 -11.99 -6.51 -20.79
CA LEU A 124 -13.04 -5.94 -21.61
C LEU A 124 -12.52 -4.86 -22.55
N TRP A 125 -13.19 -4.71 -23.69
CA TRP A 125 -13.04 -3.57 -24.59
C TRP A 125 -14.09 -2.53 -24.26
N VAL A 126 -13.65 -1.33 -23.92
CA VAL A 126 -14.53 -0.20 -23.57
C VAL A 126 -14.05 1.06 -24.29
N THR A 127 -14.91 2.09 -24.38
CA THR A 127 -14.47 3.37 -24.93
C THR A 127 -13.54 4.09 -23.94
N PRO A 128 -12.65 5.00 -24.42
CA PRO A 128 -11.76 5.77 -23.56
C PRO A 128 -12.50 6.52 -22.44
N GLU A 129 -13.70 7.06 -22.74
CA GLU A 129 -14.51 7.81 -21.78
C GLU A 129 -15.01 6.91 -20.64
N VAL A 130 -15.46 5.69 -20.99
CA VAL A 130 -15.89 4.69 -19.99
C VAL A 130 -14.71 4.26 -19.14
N TRP A 131 -13.55 4.04 -19.75
CA TRP A 131 -12.33 3.68 -19.04
C TRP A 131 -11.90 4.78 -18.06
N GLN A 132 -11.82 6.02 -18.51
CA GLN A 132 -11.48 7.16 -17.66
C GLN A 132 -12.43 7.26 -16.45
N ARG A 133 -13.73 7.12 -16.69
CA ARG A 133 -14.72 7.18 -15.60
C ARG A 133 -14.56 6.03 -14.60
N ALA A 134 -14.25 4.84 -15.05
CA ALA A 134 -13.98 3.69 -14.19
C ALA A 134 -12.74 3.93 -13.30
N GLU A 135 -11.65 4.46 -13.88
CA GLU A 135 -10.45 4.81 -13.12
C GLU A 135 -10.71 5.89 -12.06
N GLU A 136 -11.53 6.91 -12.38
CA GLU A 136 -11.95 7.94 -11.43
C GLU A 136 -12.70 7.34 -10.25
N LEU A 137 -13.67 6.47 -10.48
CA LEU A 137 -14.46 5.82 -9.43
C LEU A 137 -13.58 4.96 -8.52
N VAL A 138 -12.62 4.21 -9.07
CA VAL A 138 -11.67 3.43 -8.28
C VAL A 138 -10.78 4.34 -7.44
N ARG A 139 -10.34 5.46 -8.00
CA ARG A 139 -9.53 6.46 -7.30
C ARG A 139 -10.30 7.14 -6.19
N GLU A 140 -11.56 7.52 -6.42
CA GLU A 140 -12.48 8.08 -5.42
C GLU A 140 -12.68 7.10 -4.25
N ALA A 141 -12.98 5.83 -4.53
CA ALA A 141 -13.15 4.80 -3.51
C ALA A 141 -11.87 4.58 -2.69
N SER A 142 -10.71 4.55 -3.36
CA SER A 142 -9.41 4.44 -2.69
C SER A 142 -9.14 5.66 -1.80
N ALA A 143 -9.37 6.87 -2.30
CA ALA A 143 -9.17 8.10 -1.54
C ALA A 143 -10.06 8.16 -0.29
N LEU A 144 -11.31 7.76 -0.40
CA LEU A 144 -12.26 7.72 0.71
C LEU A 144 -11.74 6.83 1.86
N VAL A 145 -11.36 5.58 1.58
CA VAL A 145 -10.93 4.66 2.65
C VAL A 145 -9.58 5.04 3.25
N HIS A 146 -8.70 5.69 2.48
CA HIS A 146 -7.41 6.15 3.00
C HIS A 146 -7.55 7.41 3.85
N ALA A 147 -8.39 8.36 3.45
CA ALA A 147 -8.62 9.61 4.20
C ALA A 147 -9.28 9.36 5.56
N GLU A 148 -10.16 8.36 5.65
CA GLU A 148 -10.90 8.01 6.85
C GLU A 148 -10.25 6.87 7.66
N ALA A 149 -9.03 6.45 7.29
CA ALA A 149 -8.32 5.39 7.99
C ALA A 149 -8.04 5.77 9.45
N GLN A 150 -8.32 4.84 10.37
CA GLN A 150 -8.14 5.01 11.80
C GLN A 150 -7.03 4.06 12.30
N PRO A 151 -6.44 4.32 13.48
CA PRO A 151 -5.54 3.38 14.12
C PRO A 151 -6.17 1.99 14.27
N SER A 152 -5.34 0.96 14.21
CA SER A 152 -5.80 -0.44 14.35
C SER A 152 -6.68 -0.63 15.58
N ARG A 153 -7.82 -1.28 15.42
CA ARG A 153 -8.77 -1.63 16.48
C ARG A 153 -9.43 -0.43 17.17
N SER A 154 -9.51 0.73 16.50
CA SER A 154 -10.27 1.88 17.00
C SER A 154 -11.75 1.49 17.24
N PRO A 155 -12.35 1.93 18.34
CA PRO A 155 -13.76 1.63 18.61
C PRO A 155 -14.68 2.12 17.49
N GLY A 156 -15.68 1.32 17.12
CA GLY A 156 -16.64 1.67 16.07
C GLY A 156 -16.13 1.51 14.64
N THR A 157 -14.92 0.99 14.45
CA THR A 157 -14.35 0.75 13.12
C THR A 157 -14.52 -0.70 12.65
N VAL A 158 -14.40 -0.92 11.35
CA VAL A 158 -14.34 -2.24 10.73
C VAL A 158 -13.00 -2.42 10.02
N HIS A 159 -12.44 -3.63 10.12
CA HIS A 159 -11.20 -3.96 9.41
C HIS A 159 -11.54 -4.38 7.97
N VAL A 160 -11.14 -3.59 7.00
CA VAL A 160 -11.50 -3.77 5.58
C VAL A 160 -10.26 -4.03 4.72
N ASN A 161 -10.46 -4.66 3.57
CA ASN A 161 -9.51 -4.72 2.48
C ASN A 161 -10.11 -4.06 1.25
N LEU A 162 -9.38 -3.15 0.64
CA LEU A 162 -9.57 -2.67 -0.72
C LEU A 162 -8.29 -2.93 -1.51
N THR A 163 -8.39 -3.69 -2.58
CA THR A 163 -7.29 -3.93 -3.52
C THR A 163 -7.85 -3.74 -4.92
N ALA A 164 -7.26 -2.87 -5.69
CA ALA A 164 -7.63 -2.61 -7.07
C ALA A 164 -6.37 -2.47 -7.92
N ALA A 165 -6.41 -3.02 -9.13
CA ALA A 165 -5.42 -2.82 -10.17
C ALA A 165 -6.16 -2.53 -11.47
N THR A 166 -5.88 -1.38 -12.07
CA THR A 166 -6.48 -0.93 -13.32
C THR A 166 -5.37 -0.54 -14.27
N PHE A 167 -5.40 -1.09 -15.48
CA PHE A 167 -4.42 -0.79 -16.53
C PHE A 167 -4.99 -1.11 -17.90
N GLN A 168 -4.49 -0.43 -18.92
CA GLN A 168 -4.78 -0.76 -20.30
C GLN A 168 -3.89 -1.93 -20.73
N MET A 169 -4.46 -2.84 -21.51
CA MET A 169 -3.74 -4.00 -22.03
C MET A 169 -3.39 -3.79 -23.50
N THR A 170 -2.30 -4.38 -23.93
CA THR A 170 -1.98 -4.54 -25.35
C THR A 170 -2.56 -5.85 -25.87
N GLU A 171 -2.92 -5.91 -27.14
CA GLU A 171 -3.29 -7.18 -27.78
C GLU A 171 -2.10 -8.15 -27.69
N GLU A 172 -2.38 -9.39 -27.29
CA GLU A 172 -1.41 -10.46 -27.51
C GLU A 172 -1.27 -10.67 -29.02
N THR A 173 -0.16 -10.21 -29.58
CA THR A 173 0.16 -10.50 -30.97
C THR A 173 0.30 -12.02 -31.07
N GLY A 174 -0.72 -12.68 -31.64
CA GLY A 174 -0.76 -14.12 -31.80
C GLY A 174 0.51 -14.62 -32.52
N ARG A 175 1.16 -15.59 -31.87
CA ARG A 175 2.17 -16.41 -32.53
C ARG A 175 1.51 -17.41 -33.47
#